data_b51207056a1397f93bc30f91321cf749
#
_entry.id   b51207056a1397f93bc30f91321cf749
#
_cell.length_a   1.000
_cell.length_b   1.000
_cell.length_c   1.000
_cell.angle_alpha   90.00
_cell.angle_beta   90.00
_cell.angle_gamma   90.00
#
_symmetry.space_group_name_H-M   'P 1'
#
loop_
_entity.id
_entity.type
_entity.pdbx_description
1 polymer ?
#
loop_
_entity_poly.entity_id
_entity_poly.type
_entity_poly.pdbx_seq_one_letter_code
_entity_poly.pdbx_strand_id
1 'polypeptide(L)'
;MGKAVKMGIVASLKALKNAEISIPEAIIVGTGLGCLQDTEKFLTGILDNQEQHLTPTAFIQSTHNTVAGQIALNLCCKGLNFTFVNGATSFESAILEAKMQIQQQFLQNILVGGIDEKSDYTYNLYKLEKIIKSENQAPFSIFDATTQGTIFSEGATFFVLSDSLTTDTYAELVDVFFVNKTQNLNDFINHFLSKNGLSTDDIDLLISGRNANLDDVNGFDEVEKIFSASKIYYKHLSGD
;
A
#
# COMPACT_ATOMS: atom_id res chain seq x y z
N MET A 1 -7.67 15.66 13.56
CA MET A 1 -6.89 14.50 13.05
C MET A 1 -7.68 13.88 11.92
N GLY A 2 -7.09 13.85 10.72
CA GLY A 2 -7.69 13.32 9.50
C GLY A 2 -8.00 11.82 9.56
N LYS A 3 -8.79 11.33 8.64
CA LYS A 3 -9.20 9.92 8.58
C LYS A 3 -8.00 9.00 8.33
N ALA A 4 -7.16 9.32 7.33
CA ALA A 4 -5.93 8.58 7.05
C ALA A 4 -5.05 8.42 8.30
N VAL A 5 -4.82 9.52 9.02
CA VAL A 5 -4.01 9.49 10.25
C VAL A 5 -4.60 8.57 11.31
N LYS A 6 -5.93 8.59 11.50
CA LYS A 6 -6.59 7.69 12.48
C LYS A 6 -6.43 6.24 12.09
N MET A 7 -6.66 5.89 10.81
CA MET A 7 -6.47 4.53 10.30
C MET A 7 -5.02 4.07 10.46
N GLY A 8 -4.06 4.92 10.09
CA GLY A 8 -2.63 4.62 10.23
C GLY A 8 -2.21 4.37 11.68
N ILE A 9 -2.63 5.22 12.62
CA ILE A 9 -2.32 5.03 14.06
C ILE A 9 -2.92 3.72 14.58
N VAL A 10 -4.19 3.42 14.28
CA VAL A 10 -4.83 2.19 14.78
C VAL A 10 -4.13 0.94 14.23
N ALA A 11 -3.85 0.91 12.93
CA ALA A 11 -3.19 -0.22 12.28
C ALA A 11 -1.74 -0.39 12.78
N SER A 12 -0.99 0.71 12.93
CA SER A 12 0.38 0.69 13.45
C SER A 12 0.46 0.18 14.89
N LEU A 13 -0.42 0.66 15.77
CA LEU A 13 -0.48 0.19 17.16
C LEU A 13 -0.81 -1.30 17.25
N LYS A 14 -1.69 -1.81 16.37
CA LYS A 14 -2.02 -3.23 16.32
C LYS A 14 -0.81 -4.07 15.87
N ALA A 15 -0.09 -3.63 14.84
CA ALA A 15 1.12 -4.30 14.36
C ALA A 15 2.21 -4.35 15.44
N LEU A 16 2.49 -3.23 16.09
CA LEU A 16 3.48 -3.12 17.16
C LEU A 16 3.11 -3.99 18.36
N LYS A 17 1.83 -4.01 18.74
CA LYS A 17 1.34 -4.87 19.82
C LYS A 17 1.55 -6.35 19.52
N ASN A 18 1.27 -6.77 18.28
CA ASN A 18 1.45 -8.16 17.85
C ASN A 18 2.94 -8.56 17.81
N ALA A 19 3.82 -7.61 17.52
CA ALA A 19 5.27 -7.83 17.51
C ALA A 19 5.94 -7.61 18.88
N GLU A 20 5.18 -7.26 19.91
CA GLU A 20 5.67 -6.91 21.25
C GLU A 20 6.72 -5.80 21.28
N ILE A 21 6.66 -4.89 20.29
CA ILE A 21 7.57 -3.74 20.17
C ILE A 21 6.84 -2.46 20.61
N SER A 22 7.41 -1.76 21.57
CA SER A 22 6.85 -0.50 22.08
C SER A 22 7.14 0.68 21.17
N ILE A 23 8.38 0.82 20.72
CA ILE A 23 8.86 1.90 19.87
C ILE A 23 9.75 1.27 18.77
N PRO A 24 9.40 1.41 17.48
CA PRO A 24 10.23 0.92 16.40
C PRO A 24 11.42 1.86 16.17
N GLU A 25 12.51 1.34 15.59
CA GLU A 25 13.69 2.15 15.22
C GLU A 25 13.45 3.01 13.99
N ALA A 26 12.49 2.61 13.14
CA ALA A 26 12.06 3.39 11.98
C ALA A 26 10.58 3.22 11.71
N ILE A 27 10.00 4.21 11.01
CA ILE A 27 8.65 4.18 10.47
C ILE A 27 8.73 4.49 8.98
N ILE A 28 8.32 3.55 8.13
CA ILE A 28 8.37 3.70 6.67
C ILE A 28 6.97 3.46 6.12
N VAL A 29 6.41 4.45 5.43
CA VAL A 29 5.03 4.42 4.95
C VAL A 29 5.00 4.58 3.43
N GLY A 30 4.20 3.77 2.76
CA GLY A 30 3.82 3.95 1.37
C GLY A 30 2.40 4.50 1.26
N THR A 31 2.20 5.49 0.39
CA THR A 31 0.87 6.00 0.06
C THR A 31 0.83 6.42 -1.40
N GLY A 32 -0.22 6.04 -2.11
CA GLY A 32 -0.39 6.45 -3.50
C GLY A 32 -0.96 7.86 -3.63
N LEU A 33 -1.86 8.23 -2.72
CA LEU A 33 -2.67 9.45 -2.81
C LEU A 33 -2.52 10.38 -1.60
N GLY A 34 -1.93 9.92 -0.50
CA GLY A 34 -1.74 10.72 0.71
C GLY A 34 -3.04 10.98 1.49
N CYS A 35 -3.07 12.10 2.19
CA CYS A 35 -4.21 12.55 2.98
C CYS A 35 -5.21 13.32 2.11
N LEU A 36 -5.97 12.61 1.25
CA LEU A 36 -6.86 13.23 0.25
C LEU A 36 -7.91 14.15 0.85
N GLN A 37 -8.59 13.72 1.90
CA GLN A 37 -9.65 14.53 2.52
C GLN A 37 -9.12 15.85 3.07
N ASP A 38 -7.96 15.81 3.72
CA ASP A 38 -7.33 17.02 4.25
C ASP A 38 -6.77 17.89 3.11
N THR A 39 -6.28 17.30 2.03
CA THR A 39 -5.84 18.01 0.81
C THR A 39 -7.01 18.73 0.15
N GLU A 40 -8.12 18.04 -0.09
CA GLU A 40 -9.33 18.65 -0.67
C GLU A 40 -9.87 19.78 0.20
N LYS A 41 -9.93 19.56 1.51
CA LYS A 41 -10.35 20.60 2.47
C LYS A 41 -9.42 21.81 2.44
N PHE A 42 -8.12 21.61 2.33
CA PHE A 42 -7.15 22.70 2.24
C PHE A 42 -7.32 23.49 0.94
N LEU A 43 -7.42 22.79 -0.21
CA LEU A 43 -7.61 23.44 -1.52
C LEU A 43 -8.95 24.17 -1.61
N THR A 44 -10.04 23.60 -1.10
CA THR A 44 -11.34 24.27 -1.00
C THR A 44 -11.23 25.55 -0.16
N GLY A 45 -10.54 25.47 0.98
CA GLY A 45 -10.30 26.63 1.84
C GLY A 45 -9.52 27.76 1.14
N ILE A 46 -8.58 27.44 0.24
CA ILE A 46 -7.87 28.43 -0.58
C ILE A 46 -8.86 29.18 -1.49
N LEU A 47 -9.74 28.44 -2.17
CA LEU A 47 -10.70 29.00 -3.11
C LEU A 47 -11.77 29.85 -2.40
N ASP A 48 -12.37 29.30 -1.35
CA ASP A 48 -13.46 29.93 -0.60
C ASP A 48 -13.02 31.23 0.10
N ASN A 49 -11.78 31.26 0.58
CA ASN A 49 -11.21 32.41 1.27
C ASN A 49 -10.41 33.36 0.34
N GLN A 50 -10.43 33.15 -0.96
CA GLN A 50 -9.66 33.95 -1.92
C GLN A 50 -8.18 34.09 -1.53
N GLU A 51 -7.57 32.96 -1.14
CA GLU A 51 -6.17 32.83 -0.68
C GLU A 51 -5.84 33.57 0.63
N GLN A 52 -6.86 34.03 1.36
CA GLN A 52 -6.70 34.75 2.62
C GLN A 52 -7.09 33.87 3.81
N HIS A 53 -6.53 34.17 4.98
CA HIS A 53 -6.89 33.54 6.26
C HIS A 53 -6.78 32.01 6.28
N LEU A 54 -5.80 31.45 5.57
CA LEU A 54 -5.55 30.01 5.53
C LEU A 54 -4.97 29.51 6.86
N THR A 55 -5.45 28.35 7.31
CA THR A 55 -4.95 27.77 8.55
C THR A 55 -3.72 26.91 8.27
N PRO A 56 -2.56 27.15 8.95
CA PRO A 56 -1.35 26.33 8.79
C PRO A 56 -1.61 24.84 9.07
N THR A 57 -2.54 24.54 9.97
CA THR A 57 -2.91 23.17 10.33
C THR A 57 -3.47 22.39 9.14
N ALA A 58 -4.34 23.01 8.31
CA ALA A 58 -4.90 22.34 7.14
C ALA A 58 -3.80 22.00 6.12
N PHE A 59 -2.84 22.89 5.91
CA PHE A 59 -1.68 22.64 5.06
C PHE A 59 -0.82 21.46 5.58
N ILE A 60 -0.45 21.49 6.86
CA ILE A 60 0.37 20.43 7.46
C ILE A 60 -0.33 19.07 7.36
N GLN A 61 -1.65 19.03 7.55
CA GLN A 61 -2.42 17.78 7.49
C GLN A 61 -2.60 17.26 6.06
N SER A 62 -2.45 18.08 5.03
CA SER A 62 -2.57 17.69 3.64
C SER A 62 -1.31 17.02 3.06
N THR A 63 -0.17 17.11 3.75
CA THR A 63 1.08 16.56 3.23
C THR A 63 1.13 15.03 3.32
N HIS A 64 1.77 14.38 2.35
CA HIS A 64 1.82 12.91 2.26
C HIS A 64 2.51 12.24 3.44
N ASN A 65 3.50 12.90 4.04
CA ASN A 65 4.23 12.39 5.19
C ASN A 65 3.53 12.58 6.54
N THR A 66 2.35 13.20 6.55
CA THR A 66 1.60 13.46 7.79
C THR A 66 1.30 12.18 8.56
N VAL A 67 0.91 11.10 7.89
CA VAL A 67 0.58 9.84 8.57
C VAL A 67 1.79 9.29 9.32
N ALA A 68 2.93 9.15 8.64
CA ALA A 68 4.16 8.66 9.25
C ALA A 68 4.63 9.56 10.41
N GLY A 69 4.56 10.88 10.23
CA GLY A 69 4.89 11.86 11.25
C GLY A 69 3.97 11.79 12.48
N GLN A 70 2.67 11.63 12.30
CA GLN A 70 1.71 11.50 13.40
C GLN A 70 1.85 10.17 14.15
N ILE A 71 2.17 9.07 13.46
CA ILE A 71 2.52 7.80 14.10
C ILE A 71 3.77 7.99 14.95
N ALA A 72 4.83 8.63 14.43
CA ALA A 72 6.06 8.90 15.17
C ALA A 72 5.82 9.74 16.42
N LEU A 73 5.01 10.80 16.30
CA LEU A 73 4.63 11.65 17.45
C LEU A 73 3.86 10.86 18.51
N ASN A 74 2.90 10.04 18.09
CA ASN A 74 2.10 9.22 19.00
C ASN A 74 2.94 8.21 19.78
N LEU A 75 3.94 7.61 19.12
CA LEU A 75 4.84 6.62 19.69
C LEU A 75 6.07 7.23 20.41
N CYS A 76 6.26 8.55 20.33
CA CYS A 76 7.51 9.21 20.72
C CYS A 76 8.74 8.64 20.00
N CYS A 77 8.56 8.09 18.79
CA CYS A 77 9.62 7.55 17.96
C CYS A 77 10.45 8.70 17.36
N LYS A 78 11.75 8.68 17.60
CA LYS A 78 12.71 9.67 17.08
C LYS A 78 13.62 9.09 16.01
N GLY A 79 13.34 7.87 15.57
CA GLY A 79 14.11 7.18 14.55
C GLY A 79 13.80 7.65 13.14
N LEU A 80 14.32 6.91 12.17
CA LEU A 80 14.11 7.17 10.75
C LEU A 80 12.63 7.22 10.40
N ASN A 81 12.23 8.20 9.58
CA ASN A 81 10.84 8.37 9.16
C ASN A 81 10.78 8.71 7.66
N PHE A 82 10.35 7.75 6.85
CA PHE A 82 10.21 7.91 5.40
C PHE A 82 8.78 7.72 4.94
N THR A 83 8.42 8.45 3.88
CA THR A 83 7.16 8.26 3.17
C THR A 83 7.44 8.18 1.67
N PHE A 84 7.04 7.06 1.07
CA PHE A 84 7.13 6.82 -0.36
C PHE A 84 5.82 7.17 -1.04
N VAL A 85 5.91 7.95 -2.13
CA VAL A 85 4.76 8.42 -2.91
C VAL A 85 5.02 8.11 -4.39
N ASN A 86 4.99 6.83 -4.73
CA ASN A 86 5.28 6.29 -6.06
C ASN A 86 4.02 5.69 -6.72
N GLY A 87 2.84 6.26 -6.45
CA GLY A 87 1.57 5.73 -6.98
C GLY A 87 1.32 4.29 -6.54
N ALA A 88 1.05 3.40 -7.47
CA ALA A 88 0.70 2.00 -7.20
C ALA A 88 1.83 1.17 -6.56
N THR A 89 3.10 1.62 -6.63
CA THR A 89 4.27 0.92 -6.08
C THR A 89 4.80 1.54 -4.80
N SER A 90 4.01 2.38 -4.14
CA SER A 90 4.43 3.09 -2.92
C SER A 90 4.71 2.15 -1.76
N PHE A 91 3.85 1.14 -1.56
CA PHE A 91 4.00 0.17 -0.49
C PHE A 91 5.19 -0.77 -0.74
N GLU A 92 5.35 -1.24 -1.97
CA GLU A 92 6.49 -2.06 -2.37
C GLU A 92 7.82 -1.30 -2.19
N SER A 93 7.84 -0.01 -2.50
CA SER A 93 9.00 0.86 -2.26
C SER A 93 9.31 0.97 -0.76
N ALA A 94 8.28 1.10 0.08
CA ALA A 94 8.44 1.16 1.52
C ALA A 94 8.98 -0.15 2.11
N ILE A 95 8.48 -1.31 1.65
CA ILE A 95 8.98 -2.63 2.08
C ILE A 95 10.42 -2.86 1.59
N LEU A 96 10.73 -2.48 0.36
CA LEU A 96 12.08 -2.63 -0.19
C LEU A 96 13.09 -1.82 0.64
N GLU A 97 12.77 -0.57 0.96
CA GLU A 97 13.61 0.27 1.81
C GLU A 97 13.79 -0.36 3.20
N ALA A 98 12.71 -0.80 3.84
CA ALA A 98 12.78 -1.45 5.14
C ALA A 98 13.67 -2.71 5.12
N LYS A 99 13.53 -3.55 4.08
CA LYS A 99 14.38 -4.73 3.88
C LYS A 99 15.86 -4.34 3.74
N MET A 100 16.16 -3.31 2.94
CA MET A 100 17.53 -2.84 2.74
C MET A 100 18.16 -2.34 4.04
N GLN A 101 17.43 -1.58 4.86
CA GLN A 101 17.92 -1.06 6.14
C GLN A 101 18.26 -2.20 7.12
N ILE A 102 17.43 -3.25 7.16
CA ILE A 102 17.67 -4.43 7.99
C ILE A 102 18.87 -5.25 7.44
N GLN A 103 18.91 -5.51 6.15
CA GLN A 103 20.00 -6.30 5.54
C GLN A 103 21.37 -5.63 5.69
N GLN A 104 21.42 -4.32 5.70
CA GLN A 104 22.65 -3.55 5.96
C GLN A 104 22.99 -3.43 7.44
N GLN A 105 22.19 -4.03 8.31
CA GLN A 105 22.35 -3.99 9.78
C GLN A 105 22.34 -2.58 10.37
N PHE A 106 21.68 -1.65 9.69
CA PHE A 106 21.50 -0.30 10.23
C PHE A 106 20.41 -0.25 11.30
N LEU A 107 19.37 -1.08 11.13
CA LEU A 107 18.19 -1.14 11.99
C LEU A 107 17.78 -2.60 12.23
N GLN A 108 17.28 -2.89 13.43
CA GLN A 108 16.85 -4.23 13.82
C GLN A 108 15.35 -4.44 13.69
N ASN A 109 14.56 -3.37 13.85
CA ASN A 109 13.11 -3.44 13.72
C ASN A 109 12.54 -2.17 13.08
N ILE A 110 11.63 -2.35 12.16
CA ILE A 110 11.04 -1.28 11.36
C ILE A 110 9.52 -1.48 11.29
N LEU A 111 8.77 -0.45 11.62
CA LEU A 111 7.35 -0.37 11.33
C LEU A 111 7.18 0.07 9.88
N VAL A 112 6.67 -0.81 9.02
CA VAL A 112 6.40 -0.52 7.61
C VAL A 112 4.92 -0.69 7.30
N GLY A 113 4.33 0.18 6.49
CA GLY A 113 2.93 0.06 6.14
C GLY A 113 2.52 0.84 4.91
N GLY A 114 1.33 0.52 4.44
CA GLY A 114 0.65 1.24 3.36
C GLY A 114 -0.66 1.83 3.86
N ILE A 115 -1.00 3.01 3.34
CA ILE A 115 -2.25 3.68 3.67
C ILE A 115 -2.73 4.55 2.53
N ASP A 116 -4.00 4.40 2.20
CA ASP A 116 -4.72 5.33 1.33
C ASP A 116 -6.15 5.51 1.83
N GLU A 117 -6.70 6.70 1.64
CA GLU A 117 -8.07 7.04 1.99
C GLU A 117 -8.86 7.48 0.75
N LYS A 118 -10.17 7.35 0.82
CA LYS A 118 -11.12 7.89 -0.17
C LYS A 118 -11.53 9.30 0.20
N SER A 119 -11.68 10.12 -0.84
CA SER A 119 -12.33 11.42 -0.75
C SER A 119 -13.37 11.56 -1.84
N ASP A 120 -14.41 12.35 -1.60
CA ASP A 120 -15.55 12.44 -2.50
C ASP A 120 -15.19 13.11 -3.82
N TYR A 121 -14.34 14.15 -3.78
CA TYR A 121 -13.95 14.88 -4.96
C TYR A 121 -13.09 14.04 -5.91
N THR A 122 -12.01 13.47 -5.41
CA THR A 122 -11.12 12.58 -6.19
C THR A 122 -11.87 11.33 -6.68
N TYR A 123 -12.75 10.77 -5.86
CA TYR A 123 -13.61 9.65 -6.24
C TYR A 123 -14.49 10.00 -7.47
N ASN A 124 -15.12 11.16 -7.47
CA ASN A 124 -15.93 11.60 -8.61
C ASN A 124 -15.10 11.87 -9.87
N LEU A 125 -13.90 12.45 -9.74
CA LEU A 125 -12.98 12.61 -10.86
C LEU A 125 -12.57 11.26 -11.45
N TYR A 126 -12.21 10.29 -10.64
CA TYR A 126 -11.82 8.95 -11.08
C TYR A 126 -12.96 8.20 -11.76
N LYS A 127 -14.22 8.45 -11.36
CA LYS A 127 -15.39 7.93 -12.08
C LYS A 127 -15.51 8.54 -13.49
N LEU A 128 -15.33 9.84 -13.61
CA LEU A 128 -15.41 10.54 -14.91
C LEU A 128 -14.33 10.04 -15.87
N GLU A 129 -13.12 9.83 -15.37
CA GLU A 129 -11.98 9.29 -16.14
C GLU A 129 -12.03 7.77 -16.33
N LYS A 130 -13.05 7.07 -15.82
CA LYS A 130 -13.20 5.61 -15.85
C LYS A 130 -12.04 4.83 -15.21
N ILE A 131 -11.28 5.47 -14.32
CA ILE A 131 -10.23 4.82 -13.53
C ILE A 131 -10.87 3.85 -12.53
N ILE A 132 -12.05 4.20 -12.02
CA ILE A 132 -12.84 3.37 -11.12
C ILE A 132 -14.22 3.08 -11.71
N LYS A 133 -14.81 1.95 -11.28
CA LYS A 133 -16.16 1.55 -11.68
C LYS A 133 -17.21 2.51 -11.13
N SER A 134 -18.28 2.72 -11.93
CA SER A 134 -19.46 3.45 -11.47
C SER A 134 -20.38 2.53 -10.66
N GLU A 135 -21.15 3.09 -9.75
CA GLU A 135 -22.13 2.36 -8.90
C GLU A 135 -23.18 1.59 -9.72
N ASN A 136 -23.50 2.07 -10.93
CA ASN A 136 -24.47 1.42 -11.84
C ASN A 136 -23.97 0.09 -12.40
N GLN A 137 -22.70 -0.27 -12.17
CA GLN A 137 -22.11 -1.52 -12.63
C GLN A 137 -22.09 -2.61 -11.54
N ALA A 138 -22.65 -2.33 -10.36
CA ALA A 138 -22.79 -3.30 -9.28
C ALA A 138 -23.82 -4.43 -9.62
N PRO A 139 -23.66 -5.65 -9.10
CA PRO A 139 -22.58 -6.09 -8.20
C PRO A 139 -21.28 -6.31 -8.96
N PHE A 140 -20.16 -6.03 -8.31
CA PHE A 140 -18.84 -6.24 -8.89
C PHE A 140 -18.28 -7.59 -8.48
N SER A 141 -17.70 -8.29 -9.44
CA SER A 141 -16.85 -9.44 -9.17
C SER A 141 -15.43 -9.11 -9.66
N ILE A 142 -14.42 -9.44 -8.87
CA ILE A 142 -13.02 -9.31 -9.29
C ILE A 142 -12.68 -10.27 -10.45
N PHE A 143 -13.51 -11.30 -10.66
CA PHE A 143 -13.35 -12.28 -11.71
C PHE A 143 -14.02 -11.85 -13.02
N ASP A 144 -15.04 -11.02 -12.97
CA ASP A 144 -15.83 -10.58 -14.12
C ASP A 144 -15.38 -9.19 -14.59
N ALA A 145 -14.16 -9.10 -15.09
CA ALA A 145 -13.60 -7.87 -15.62
C ALA A 145 -14.19 -7.56 -17.01
N THR A 146 -15.49 -7.25 -17.07
CA THR A 146 -16.22 -6.96 -18.31
C THR A 146 -16.25 -5.46 -18.65
N THR A 147 -15.83 -4.61 -17.75
CA THR A 147 -15.86 -3.15 -17.89
C THR A 147 -14.55 -2.53 -17.41
N GLN A 148 -14.24 -1.36 -17.93
CA GLN A 148 -13.09 -0.56 -17.50
C GLN A 148 -13.25 -0.05 -16.06
N GLY A 149 -12.13 0.26 -15.42
CA GLY A 149 -12.04 0.78 -14.08
C GLY A 149 -11.89 -0.29 -13.00
N THR A 150 -11.22 0.09 -11.93
CA THR A 150 -10.98 -0.77 -10.76
C THR A 150 -12.06 -0.55 -9.70
N ILE A 151 -12.08 -1.44 -8.70
CA ILE A 151 -12.85 -1.21 -7.47
C ILE A 151 -11.97 -0.41 -6.51
N PHE A 152 -12.42 0.78 -6.16
CA PHE A 152 -11.67 1.72 -5.31
C PHE A 152 -12.07 1.57 -3.85
N SER A 153 -11.11 1.31 -2.99
CA SER A 153 -11.31 1.19 -1.54
C SER A 153 -10.29 2.02 -0.77
N GLU A 154 -10.44 2.06 0.53
CA GLU A 154 -9.52 2.70 1.46
C GLU A 154 -9.07 1.71 2.53
N GLY A 155 -7.89 1.93 3.11
CA GLY A 155 -7.38 1.06 4.15
C GLY A 155 -6.00 1.45 4.64
N ALA A 156 -5.61 0.84 5.76
CA ALA A 156 -4.27 0.92 6.30
C ALA A 156 -3.82 -0.47 6.74
N THR A 157 -2.62 -0.85 6.33
CA THR A 157 -2.00 -2.12 6.72
C THR A 157 -0.57 -1.84 7.16
N PHE A 158 -0.20 -2.34 8.34
CA PHE A 158 1.14 -2.18 8.90
C PHE A 158 1.70 -3.53 9.34
N PHE A 159 3.02 -3.66 9.21
CA PHE A 159 3.81 -4.79 9.64
C PHE A 159 5.02 -4.29 10.43
N VAL A 160 5.56 -5.15 11.29
CA VAL A 160 6.90 -4.97 11.85
C VAL A 160 7.82 -5.94 11.14
N LEU A 161 8.84 -5.41 10.45
CA LEU A 161 9.95 -6.19 9.92
C LEU A 161 11.08 -6.19 10.95
N SER A 162 11.69 -7.35 11.19
CA SER A 162 12.78 -7.54 12.13
C SER A 162 13.85 -8.45 11.55
N ASP A 163 15.10 -8.28 11.98
CA ASP A 163 16.21 -9.20 11.70
C ASP A 163 16.18 -10.45 12.60
N SER A 164 15.29 -10.47 13.58
CA SER A 164 15.23 -11.51 14.61
C SER A 164 14.03 -12.41 14.42
N LEU A 165 14.27 -13.73 14.42
CA LEU A 165 13.21 -14.74 14.44
C LEU A 165 12.72 -14.94 15.87
N THR A 166 11.41 -14.85 16.07
CA THR A 166 10.73 -15.12 17.36
C THR A 166 9.67 -16.19 17.19
N THR A 167 9.09 -16.68 18.29
CA THR A 167 7.96 -17.63 18.25
C THR A 167 6.72 -17.06 17.59
N ASP A 168 6.59 -15.74 17.55
CA ASP A 168 5.44 -15.03 17.00
C ASP A 168 5.70 -14.46 15.58
N THR A 169 6.81 -14.85 14.97
CA THR A 169 7.12 -14.51 13.58
C THR A 169 6.16 -15.23 12.63
N TYR A 170 5.41 -14.47 11.84
CA TYR A 170 4.43 -15.03 10.91
C TYR A 170 5.05 -15.59 9.63
N ALA A 171 6.08 -14.91 9.09
CA ALA A 171 6.70 -15.27 7.83
C ALA A 171 8.06 -14.59 7.66
N GLU A 172 8.87 -15.11 6.75
CA GLU A 172 10.07 -14.46 6.25
C GLU A 172 9.78 -13.71 4.96
N LEU A 173 10.24 -12.45 4.85
CA LEU A 173 10.24 -11.69 3.63
C LEU A 173 11.51 -12.00 2.83
N VAL A 174 11.44 -12.96 1.92
CA VAL A 174 12.60 -13.40 1.12
C VAL A 174 13.08 -12.26 0.21
N ASP A 175 12.20 -11.72 -0.65
CA ASP A 175 12.57 -10.64 -1.55
C ASP A 175 11.37 -9.78 -1.96
N VAL A 176 11.66 -8.58 -2.47
CA VAL A 176 10.69 -7.64 -3.06
C VAL A 176 11.24 -7.15 -4.38
N PHE A 177 10.43 -7.23 -5.41
CA PHE A 177 10.79 -6.71 -6.71
C PHE A 177 9.57 -6.09 -7.40
N PHE A 178 9.76 -4.96 -8.07
CA PHE A 178 8.74 -4.34 -8.90
C PHE A 178 9.34 -3.75 -10.16
N VAL A 179 8.54 -3.64 -11.20
CA VAL A 179 8.94 -3.09 -12.49
C VAL A 179 7.79 -2.25 -13.05
N ASN A 180 8.12 -1.14 -13.65
CA ASN A 180 7.11 -0.23 -14.21
C ASN A 180 6.50 -0.78 -15.51
N LYS A 181 7.31 -1.39 -16.38
CA LYS A 181 6.89 -2.11 -17.59
C LYS A 181 7.85 -3.26 -17.88
N THR A 182 7.33 -4.41 -18.24
CA THR A 182 8.11 -5.51 -18.79
C THR A 182 7.54 -5.92 -20.13
N GLN A 183 8.41 -6.29 -21.08
CA GLN A 183 8.01 -6.83 -22.37
C GLN A 183 7.75 -8.34 -22.30
N ASN A 184 8.33 -9.01 -21.31
CA ASN A 184 8.18 -10.45 -21.09
C ASN A 184 8.01 -10.72 -19.59
N LEU A 185 6.77 -10.94 -19.18
CA LEU A 185 6.42 -11.17 -17.77
C LEU A 185 6.99 -12.50 -17.26
N ASN A 186 6.99 -13.53 -18.11
CA ASN A 186 7.50 -14.85 -17.74
C ASN A 186 9.01 -14.82 -17.46
N ASP A 187 9.80 -14.17 -18.31
CA ASP A 187 11.24 -14.01 -18.07
C ASP A 187 11.51 -13.20 -16.81
N PHE A 188 10.71 -12.17 -16.56
CA PHE A 188 10.80 -11.36 -15.35
C PHE A 188 10.57 -12.19 -14.09
N ILE A 189 9.49 -12.98 -14.04
CA ILE A 189 9.14 -13.83 -12.91
C ILE A 189 10.21 -14.92 -12.70
N ASN A 190 10.62 -15.60 -13.76
CA ASN A 190 11.66 -16.62 -13.68
C ASN A 190 12.99 -16.07 -13.20
N HIS A 191 13.38 -14.86 -13.66
CA HIS A 191 14.58 -14.18 -13.17
C HIS A 191 14.48 -13.86 -11.67
N PHE A 192 13.34 -13.34 -11.22
CA PHE A 192 13.09 -13.03 -9.82
C PHE A 192 13.18 -14.27 -8.93
N LEU A 193 12.53 -15.35 -9.33
CA LEU A 193 12.55 -16.62 -8.59
C LEU A 193 13.96 -17.23 -8.57
N SER A 194 14.63 -17.34 -9.72
CA SER A 194 15.97 -17.94 -9.83
C SER A 194 17.02 -17.16 -9.03
N LYS A 195 16.94 -15.84 -8.98
CA LYS A 195 17.79 -15.00 -8.13
C LYS A 195 17.70 -15.39 -6.65
N ASN A 196 16.55 -15.87 -6.22
CA ASN A 196 16.28 -16.33 -4.86
C ASN A 196 16.40 -17.85 -4.69
N GLY A 197 16.94 -18.56 -5.67
CA GLY A 197 17.13 -20.01 -5.63
C GLY A 197 15.82 -20.80 -5.73
N LEU A 198 14.75 -20.19 -6.25
CA LEU A 198 13.41 -20.76 -6.39
C LEU A 198 13.03 -20.95 -7.86
N SER A 199 12.05 -21.79 -8.08
CA SER A 199 11.34 -22.00 -9.35
C SER A 199 9.83 -21.82 -9.14
N THR A 200 9.06 -21.86 -10.19
CA THR A 200 7.58 -21.81 -10.09
C THR A 200 7.01 -23.03 -9.34
N ASP A 201 7.69 -24.17 -9.37
CA ASP A 201 7.27 -25.41 -8.69
C ASP A 201 7.44 -25.33 -7.16
N ASP A 202 8.28 -24.41 -6.69
CA ASP A 202 8.50 -24.16 -5.26
C ASP A 202 7.45 -23.22 -4.65
N ILE A 203 6.53 -22.70 -5.46
CA ILE A 203 5.49 -21.76 -5.02
C ILE A 203 4.18 -22.48 -4.77
N ASP A 204 3.83 -22.67 -3.52
CA ASP A 204 2.58 -23.30 -3.11
C ASP A 204 1.36 -22.39 -3.25
N LEU A 205 1.57 -21.07 -3.08
CA LEU A 205 0.49 -20.09 -3.02
C LEU A 205 0.83 -18.83 -3.78
N LEU A 206 -0.07 -18.42 -4.66
CA LEU A 206 -0.09 -17.11 -5.32
C LEU A 206 -1.23 -16.26 -4.78
N ILE A 207 -0.95 -15.04 -4.33
CA ILE A 207 -1.98 -14.05 -4.01
C ILE A 207 -2.09 -13.08 -5.18
N SER A 208 -3.10 -13.26 -6.02
CA SER A 208 -3.33 -12.44 -7.19
C SER A 208 -3.96 -11.09 -6.82
N GLY A 209 -3.47 -10.03 -7.45
CA GLY A 209 -3.94 -8.66 -7.27
C GLY A 209 -5.10 -8.27 -8.19
N ARG A 210 -5.90 -9.21 -8.73
CA ARG A 210 -7.04 -8.88 -9.62
C ARG A 210 -7.87 -7.74 -9.05
N ASN A 211 -8.21 -6.79 -9.92
CA ASN A 211 -8.84 -5.51 -9.57
C ASN A 211 -10.17 -5.27 -10.31
N ALA A 212 -10.67 -6.27 -11.04
CA ALA A 212 -11.87 -6.21 -11.87
C ALA A 212 -11.80 -5.24 -13.07
N ASN A 213 -10.64 -4.70 -13.44
CA ASN A 213 -10.47 -3.85 -14.60
C ASN A 213 -10.24 -4.68 -15.86
N LEU A 214 -11.05 -4.44 -16.91
CA LEU A 214 -10.93 -5.14 -18.19
C LEU A 214 -9.55 -4.98 -18.83
N ASP A 215 -8.94 -3.81 -18.70
CA ASP A 215 -7.65 -3.50 -19.32
C ASP A 215 -6.49 -4.28 -18.71
N ASP A 216 -6.64 -4.75 -17.46
CA ASP A 216 -5.59 -5.44 -16.70
C ASP A 216 -5.74 -6.98 -16.73
N VAL A 217 -6.89 -7.49 -17.20
CA VAL A 217 -7.24 -8.92 -17.11
C VAL A 217 -6.22 -9.83 -17.76
N ASN A 218 -5.71 -9.45 -18.93
CA ASN A 218 -4.73 -10.25 -19.68
C ASN A 218 -3.41 -10.41 -18.91
N GLY A 219 -2.96 -9.37 -18.19
CA GLY A 219 -1.76 -9.43 -17.38
C GLY A 219 -1.92 -10.36 -16.19
N PHE A 220 -3.08 -10.33 -15.52
CA PHE A 220 -3.38 -11.26 -14.44
C PHE A 220 -3.49 -12.71 -14.93
N ASP A 221 -4.16 -12.94 -16.06
CA ASP A 221 -4.29 -14.27 -16.66
C ASP A 221 -2.91 -14.85 -17.04
N GLU A 222 -1.99 -14.02 -17.53
CA GLU A 222 -0.63 -14.44 -17.86
C GLU A 222 0.14 -14.88 -16.61
N VAL A 223 0.11 -14.08 -15.54
CA VAL A 223 0.75 -14.44 -14.26
C VAL A 223 0.16 -15.72 -13.70
N GLU A 224 -1.15 -15.82 -13.62
CA GLU A 224 -1.84 -16.98 -13.04
C GLU A 224 -1.56 -18.27 -13.80
N LYS A 225 -1.37 -18.20 -15.13
CA LYS A 225 -0.96 -19.37 -15.95
C LYS A 225 0.45 -19.84 -15.65
N ILE A 226 1.38 -18.91 -15.34
CA ILE A 226 2.76 -19.26 -14.93
C ILE A 226 2.75 -20.09 -13.64
N PHE A 227 1.86 -19.77 -12.70
CA PHE A 227 1.70 -20.46 -11.41
C PHE A 227 0.54 -21.47 -11.38
N SER A 228 0.27 -22.13 -12.50
CA SER A 228 -0.90 -23.04 -12.64
C SER A 228 -0.88 -24.24 -11.67
N ALA A 229 0.30 -24.62 -11.13
CA ALA A 229 0.44 -25.66 -10.12
C ALA A 229 0.18 -25.18 -8.69
N SER A 230 0.19 -23.85 -8.45
CA SER A 230 0.01 -23.26 -7.14
C SER A 230 -1.47 -23.08 -6.81
N LYS A 231 -1.80 -22.99 -5.51
CA LYS A 231 -3.12 -22.49 -5.09
C LYS A 231 -3.17 -20.99 -5.33
N ILE A 232 -4.22 -20.51 -6.00
CA ILE A 232 -4.39 -19.10 -6.29
C ILE A 232 -5.46 -18.52 -5.36
N TYR A 233 -5.07 -17.51 -4.57
CA TYR A 233 -5.99 -16.71 -3.76
C TYR A 233 -6.10 -15.31 -4.34
N TYR A 234 -7.29 -14.75 -4.26
CA TYR A 234 -7.56 -13.43 -4.79
C TYR A 234 -7.72 -12.44 -3.65
N LYS A 235 -7.21 -11.24 -3.86
CA LYS A 235 -7.43 -10.14 -2.93
C LYS A 235 -8.94 -9.86 -2.86
N HIS A 236 -9.57 -10.29 -1.76
CA HIS A 236 -10.98 -10.03 -1.53
C HIS A 236 -11.12 -8.64 -0.92
N LEU A 237 -11.84 -7.77 -1.62
CA LEU A 237 -12.33 -6.51 -1.08
C LEU A 237 -13.67 -6.80 -0.43
N SER A 238 -13.67 -7.27 0.82
CA SER A 238 -14.91 -7.33 1.59
C SER A 238 -15.29 -5.92 2.00
N GLY A 239 -16.37 -5.43 1.46
CA GLY A 239 -17.06 -4.28 1.99
C GLY A 239 -18.08 -4.77 3.00
N ASP A 240 -17.67 -4.97 4.24
CA ASP A 240 -18.52 -5.07 5.43
C ASP A 240 -18.10 -3.98 6.41
#